data_ccd1bce04ceba332207bdb08647cfbf8
#
_entry.id   ccd1bce04ceba332207bdb08647cfbf8
#
_cell.length_a   1.000
_cell.length_b   1.000
_cell.length_c   1.000
_cell.angle_alpha   90.00
_cell.angle_beta   90.00
_cell.angle_gamma   90.00
#
_symmetry.space_group_name_H-M   'P 1'
#
loop_
_entity.id
_entity.type
_entity.pdbx_description
1 polymer ?
#
loop_
_entity_poly.entity_id
_entity_poly.type
_entity_poly.pdbx_seq_one_letter_code
_entity_poly.pdbx_strand_id
1 'polypeptide(L)'
;MFKFLRTPLPLIICCIHLPAQGAVQDLDAVQTQVKQFIAASITQKPGVRTKIEVNALDPRLRLKPCGQALAITQQNASQTGSRRTLQVSCPDKTGWTIYVPVSISQFGSVMATRSHLRRNTAVSANDIVAIDMPLDGLTSGYFMQAQDVIGMFTRRNLRSGMVLAPKHLRPPHIVRKGESVTIQAIVSGVEVKMNGTAMTDGARGEVIDIINNSSKRAIEAEVIRPGVVQVRL
;
A
#
# COMPACT_ATOMS: atom_id res chain seq x y z
N MET A 1 30.32 -5.09 -98.73
CA MET A 1 30.04 -4.02 -97.78
C MET A 1 28.61 -4.24 -97.24
N PHE A 2 28.45 -5.00 -96.12
CA PHE A 2 27.19 -5.28 -95.54
C PHE A 2 27.09 -4.54 -94.15
N LYS A 3 26.22 -3.59 -94.02
CA LYS A 3 25.94 -2.90 -92.78
C LYS A 3 24.89 -3.69 -92.00
N PHE A 4 25.25 -4.26 -90.85
CA PHE A 4 24.34 -4.86 -89.86
C PHE A 4 23.70 -3.76 -89.02
N LEU A 5 22.40 -3.62 -89.16
CA LEU A 5 21.55 -2.73 -88.36
C LEU A 5 21.22 -3.47 -87.08
N ARG A 6 21.73 -3.02 -85.89
CA ARG A 6 21.34 -3.51 -84.52
C ARG A 6 20.17 -2.74 -84.04
N THR A 7 19.02 -3.40 -83.91
CA THR A 7 17.85 -2.89 -83.23
C THR A 7 18.03 -3.08 -81.73
N PRO A 8 17.74 -2.06 -80.85
CA PRO A 8 17.74 -2.22 -79.39
C PRO A 8 16.42 -2.86 -78.94
N LEU A 9 16.54 -3.93 -78.20
CA LEU A 9 15.45 -4.63 -77.48
C LEU A 9 15.00 -3.80 -76.30
N PRO A 10 13.72 -3.47 -76.06
CA PRO A 10 13.26 -2.74 -74.88
C PRO A 10 13.27 -3.65 -73.68
N LEU A 11 13.98 -3.23 -72.58
CA LEU A 11 14.05 -3.87 -71.32
C LEU A 11 12.70 -3.54 -70.57
N ILE A 12 11.82 -4.51 -70.53
CA ILE A 12 10.55 -4.39 -69.72
C ILE A 12 10.91 -4.56 -68.24
N ILE A 13 10.99 -3.45 -67.50
CA ILE A 13 11.13 -3.46 -66.05
C ILE A 13 9.79 -3.85 -65.45
N CYS A 14 9.67 -5.12 -65.05
CA CYS A 14 8.50 -5.62 -64.30
C CYS A 14 8.56 -5.06 -62.87
N CYS A 15 7.80 -4.00 -62.57
CA CYS A 15 7.63 -3.50 -61.23
C CYS A 15 6.85 -4.54 -60.41
N ILE A 16 7.57 -5.35 -59.64
CA ILE A 16 6.98 -6.24 -58.64
C ILE A 16 6.45 -5.35 -57.53
N HIS A 17 5.13 -5.11 -57.54
CA HIS A 17 4.42 -4.49 -56.40
C HIS A 17 4.36 -5.53 -55.28
N LEU A 18 5.31 -5.48 -54.33
CA LEU A 18 5.14 -6.16 -53.05
C LEU A 18 3.93 -5.52 -52.34
N PRO A 19 2.92 -6.32 -51.89
CA PRO A 19 1.85 -5.79 -51.09
C PRO A 19 2.49 -5.26 -49.79
N ALA A 20 2.33 -3.97 -49.54
CA ALA A 20 2.65 -3.38 -48.24
C ALA A 20 1.76 -4.08 -47.18
N GLN A 21 2.31 -5.04 -46.49
CA GLN A 21 1.64 -5.59 -45.29
C GLN A 21 1.47 -4.43 -44.35
N GLY A 22 0.20 -3.98 -44.19
CA GLY A 22 -0.13 -2.88 -43.28
C GLY A 22 0.44 -3.16 -41.90
N ALA A 23 1.34 -2.31 -41.44
CA ALA A 23 1.95 -2.44 -40.14
C ALA A 23 0.83 -2.53 -39.07
N VAL A 24 0.99 -3.42 -38.08
CA VAL A 24 0.05 -3.60 -36.99
C VAL A 24 0.73 -3.07 -35.72
N GLN A 25 -0.04 -2.45 -34.84
CA GLN A 25 0.45 -1.98 -33.54
C GLN A 25 1.03 -3.16 -32.75
N ASP A 26 2.22 -2.96 -32.22
CA ASP A 26 2.86 -3.94 -31.34
C ASP A 26 2.13 -3.98 -29.99
N LEU A 27 1.46 -5.10 -29.71
CA LEU A 27 0.68 -5.30 -28.48
C LEU A 27 1.58 -5.46 -27.25
N ASP A 28 2.79 -6.01 -27.40
CA ASP A 28 3.75 -6.16 -26.30
C ASP A 28 4.30 -4.80 -25.88
N ALA A 29 4.54 -3.92 -26.86
CA ALA A 29 4.90 -2.53 -26.58
C ALA A 29 3.78 -1.79 -25.82
N VAL A 30 2.52 -2.00 -26.18
CA VAL A 30 1.37 -1.44 -25.45
C VAL A 30 1.33 -1.94 -24.00
N GLN A 31 1.47 -3.25 -23.77
CA GLN A 31 1.50 -3.84 -22.43
C GLN A 31 2.66 -3.27 -21.60
N THR A 32 3.82 -3.09 -22.19
CA THR A 32 5.01 -2.51 -21.54
C THR A 32 4.73 -1.07 -21.09
N GLN A 33 4.15 -0.24 -21.95
CA GLN A 33 3.78 1.14 -21.62
C GLN A 33 2.74 1.19 -20.49
N VAL A 34 1.73 0.33 -20.53
CA VAL A 34 0.71 0.17 -19.45
C VAL A 34 1.39 -0.19 -18.14
N LYS A 35 2.32 -1.15 -18.15
CA LYS A 35 3.05 -1.55 -16.94
C LYS A 35 3.89 -0.42 -16.37
N GLN A 36 4.58 0.35 -17.22
CA GLN A 36 5.36 1.52 -16.81
C GLN A 36 4.48 2.63 -16.22
N PHE A 37 3.34 2.90 -16.85
CA PHE A 37 2.38 3.90 -16.37
C PHE A 37 1.88 3.56 -14.95
N ILE A 38 1.48 2.31 -14.73
CA ILE A 38 1.06 1.84 -13.39
C ILE A 38 2.21 1.89 -12.40
N ALA A 39 3.41 1.45 -12.78
CA ALA A 39 4.58 1.46 -11.89
C ALA A 39 4.91 2.88 -11.42
N ALA A 40 4.78 3.89 -12.28
CA ALA A 40 4.97 5.29 -11.94
C ALA A 40 3.87 5.85 -11.04
N SER A 41 2.64 5.31 -11.10
CA SER A 41 1.50 5.77 -10.31
C SER A 41 1.43 5.17 -8.88
N ILE A 42 2.20 4.12 -8.60
CA ILE A 42 2.20 3.45 -7.30
C ILE A 42 3.24 4.07 -6.38
N THR A 43 2.79 4.55 -5.22
CA THR A 43 3.70 4.98 -4.17
C THR A 43 4.40 3.76 -3.57
N GLN A 44 5.72 3.70 -3.71
CA GLN A 44 6.56 2.67 -3.12
C GLN A 44 6.57 2.82 -1.59
N LYS A 45 6.24 1.74 -0.87
CA LYS A 45 6.34 1.70 0.60
C LYS A 45 7.58 0.89 0.99
N PRO A 46 8.37 1.33 2.00
CA PRO A 46 9.50 0.56 2.49
C PRO A 46 9.08 -0.86 2.90
N GLY A 47 9.85 -1.86 2.48
CA GLY A 47 9.59 -3.27 2.82
C GLY A 47 8.43 -3.93 2.05
N VAL A 48 7.78 -3.20 1.11
CA VAL A 48 6.71 -3.75 0.27
C VAL A 48 7.21 -3.96 -1.15
N ARG A 49 7.06 -5.16 -1.67
CA ARG A 49 7.33 -5.53 -3.06
C ARG A 49 6.03 -5.52 -3.84
N THR A 50 5.99 -4.78 -4.93
CA THR A 50 4.81 -4.70 -5.79
C THR A 50 5.02 -5.52 -7.06
N LYS A 51 4.11 -6.45 -7.34
CA LYS A 51 4.04 -7.22 -8.58
C LYS A 51 2.91 -6.65 -9.43
N ILE A 52 3.25 -6.22 -10.64
CA ILE A 52 2.29 -5.70 -11.63
C ILE A 52 2.19 -6.71 -12.75
N GLU A 53 1.00 -7.23 -12.97
CA GLU A 53 0.68 -8.16 -14.05
C GLU A 53 -0.34 -7.49 -14.97
N VAL A 54 0.07 -7.26 -16.22
CA VAL A 54 -0.81 -6.79 -17.28
C VAL A 54 -1.38 -8.02 -17.96
N ASN A 55 -2.71 -8.12 -18.05
CA ASN A 55 -3.33 -9.25 -18.72
C ASN A 55 -2.97 -9.23 -20.21
N ALA A 56 -2.70 -10.41 -20.76
CA ALA A 56 -2.41 -10.56 -22.16
C ALA A 56 -3.56 -10.02 -23.02
N LEU A 57 -3.21 -9.21 -24.02
CA LEU A 57 -4.15 -8.77 -25.03
C LEU A 57 -4.43 -9.91 -26.00
N ASP A 58 -5.62 -9.93 -26.59
CA ASP A 58 -5.96 -10.94 -27.61
C ASP A 58 -5.01 -10.81 -28.80
N PRO A 59 -4.22 -11.84 -29.14
CA PRO A 59 -3.26 -11.79 -30.26
C PRO A 59 -3.94 -11.62 -31.63
N ARG A 60 -5.26 -11.78 -31.71
CA ARG A 60 -6.05 -11.53 -32.91
C ARG A 60 -6.37 -10.05 -33.13
N LEU A 61 -6.15 -9.23 -32.12
CA LEU A 61 -6.40 -7.80 -32.17
C LEU A 61 -5.50 -7.15 -33.23
N ARG A 62 -6.10 -6.51 -34.22
CA ARG A 62 -5.41 -5.80 -35.30
C ARG A 62 -5.64 -4.30 -35.17
N LEU A 63 -4.77 -3.65 -34.40
CA LEU A 63 -4.80 -2.20 -34.22
C LEU A 63 -3.91 -1.54 -35.27
N LYS A 64 -4.32 -0.38 -35.75
CA LYS A 64 -3.45 0.44 -36.62
C LYS A 64 -2.30 1.00 -35.78
N PRO A 65 -1.07 1.10 -36.35
CA PRO A 65 0.02 1.76 -35.67
C PRO A 65 -0.37 3.19 -35.29
N CYS A 66 -0.03 3.59 -34.08
CA CYS A 66 -0.26 4.94 -33.61
C CYS A 66 0.92 5.83 -33.94
N GLY A 67 0.65 6.95 -34.64
CA GLY A 67 1.67 7.94 -34.99
C GLY A 67 2.04 8.87 -33.84
N GLN A 68 1.24 8.87 -32.77
CA GLN A 68 1.43 9.69 -31.57
C GLN A 68 1.63 8.81 -30.33
N ALA A 69 2.03 9.43 -29.22
CA ALA A 69 2.12 8.75 -27.94
C ALA A 69 0.72 8.26 -27.48
N LEU A 70 0.64 7.02 -27.01
CA LEU A 70 -0.61 6.46 -26.49
C LEU A 70 -1.07 7.23 -25.25
N ALA A 71 -2.34 7.60 -25.22
CA ALA A 71 -2.97 8.16 -24.03
C ALA A 71 -3.47 7.03 -23.13
N ILE A 72 -2.90 6.94 -21.92
CA ILE A 72 -3.25 5.94 -20.92
C ILE A 72 -3.93 6.63 -19.76
N THR A 73 -5.17 6.22 -19.46
CA THR A 73 -5.95 6.78 -18.36
C THR A 73 -6.57 5.66 -17.51
N GLN A 74 -6.73 5.92 -16.23
CA GLN A 74 -7.46 5.03 -15.35
C GLN A 74 -8.94 5.37 -15.41
N GLN A 75 -9.80 4.43 -15.81
CA GLN A 75 -11.22 4.66 -16.06
C GLN A 75 -11.99 5.10 -14.81
N ASN A 76 -11.58 4.66 -13.63
CA ASN A 76 -12.14 5.09 -12.35
C ASN A 76 -11.00 5.42 -11.39
N ALA A 77 -10.80 6.69 -11.07
CA ALA A 77 -9.77 7.15 -10.13
C ALA A 77 -9.93 6.55 -8.71
N SER A 78 -11.14 6.11 -8.35
CA SER A 78 -11.46 5.45 -7.09
C SER A 78 -11.09 3.97 -7.01
N GLN A 79 -10.67 3.34 -8.13
CA GLN A 79 -10.17 1.95 -8.09
C GLN A 79 -8.78 1.90 -7.46
N THR A 80 -8.76 1.85 -6.13
CA THR A 80 -7.53 1.64 -5.33
C THR A 80 -7.24 0.16 -5.05
N GLY A 81 -8.05 -0.74 -5.59
CA GLY A 81 -7.94 -2.19 -5.40
C GLY A 81 -6.78 -2.85 -6.14
N SER A 82 -6.62 -4.15 -5.92
CA SER A 82 -5.63 -5.01 -6.55
C SER A 82 -5.88 -5.24 -8.05
N ARG A 83 -7.07 -4.95 -8.56
CA ARG A 83 -7.43 -5.04 -9.99
C ARG A 83 -7.86 -3.68 -10.50
N ARG A 84 -7.28 -3.26 -11.63
CA ARG A 84 -7.59 -1.99 -12.29
C ARG A 84 -7.78 -2.23 -13.78
N THR A 85 -8.62 -1.42 -14.42
CA THR A 85 -8.75 -1.39 -15.88
C THR A 85 -8.28 -0.04 -16.39
N LEU A 86 -7.30 -0.07 -17.28
CA LEU A 86 -6.79 1.12 -17.94
C LEU A 86 -7.40 1.25 -19.33
N GLN A 87 -7.78 2.45 -19.67
CA GLN A 87 -8.13 2.82 -21.03
C GLN A 87 -6.85 3.25 -21.73
N VAL A 88 -6.55 2.60 -22.85
CA VAL A 88 -5.43 2.95 -23.73
C VAL A 88 -6.01 3.40 -25.05
N SER A 89 -5.69 4.60 -25.47
CA SER A 89 -6.20 5.17 -26.72
C SER A 89 -5.09 5.76 -27.57
N CYS A 90 -5.23 5.60 -28.87
CA CYS A 90 -4.43 6.29 -29.86
C CYS A 90 -5.13 7.59 -30.26
N PRO A 91 -4.52 8.77 -30.07
CA PRO A 91 -5.19 10.06 -30.35
C PRO A 91 -5.19 10.47 -31.82
N ASP A 92 -4.77 9.61 -32.74
CA ASP A 92 -4.81 9.86 -34.18
C ASP A 92 -6.25 10.02 -34.68
N LYS A 93 -6.45 10.68 -35.84
CA LYS A 93 -7.77 10.89 -36.45
C LYS A 93 -8.58 9.60 -36.67
N THR A 94 -7.89 8.50 -36.99
CA THR A 94 -8.46 7.14 -37.12
C THR A 94 -7.99 6.25 -36.01
N GLY A 95 -7.92 6.81 -34.80
CA GLY A 95 -7.40 6.14 -33.61
C GLY A 95 -8.31 5.01 -33.11
N TRP A 96 -7.85 4.35 -32.07
CA TRP A 96 -8.53 3.23 -31.42
C TRP A 96 -8.48 3.38 -29.90
N THR A 97 -9.38 2.68 -29.23
CA THR A 97 -9.41 2.61 -27.77
C THR A 97 -9.59 1.16 -27.34
N ILE A 98 -8.77 0.72 -26.40
CA ILE A 98 -8.86 -0.61 -25.77
C ILE A 98 -8.83 -0.47 -24.26
N TYR A 99 -9.33 -1.51 -23.59
CA TYR A 99 -9.33 -1.60 -22.13
C TYR A 99 -8.40 -2.73 -21.69
N VAL A 100 -7.42 -2.40 -20.88
CA VAL A 100 -6.36 -3.32 -20.44
C VAL A 100 -6.51 -3.59 -18.95
N PRO A 101 -6.92 -4.81 -18.57
CA PRO A 101 -6.97 -5.18 -17.16
C PRO A 101 -5.56 -5.36 -16.61
N VAL A 102 -5.31 -4.83 -15.41
CA VAL A 102 -4.04 -4.94 -14.69
C VAL A 102 -4.31 -5.45 -13.29
N SER A 103 -3.53 -6.44 -12.87
CA SER A 103 -3.51 -6.94 -11.50
C SER A 103 -2.28 -6.43 -10.77
N ILE A 104 -2.48 -5.89 -9.58
CA ILE A 104 -1.43 -5.36 -8.72
C ILE A 104 -1.46 -6.14 -7.43
N SER A 105 -0.39 -6.84 -7.10
CA SER A 105 -0.25 -7.60 -5.87
C SER A 105 0.90 -7.03 -5.05
N GLN A 106 0.65 -6.77 -3.78
CA GLN A 106 1.65 -6.30 -2.84
C GLN A 106 2.06 -7.43 -1.90
N PHE A 107 3.36 -7.60 -1.71
CA PHE A 107 3.95 -8.60 -0.81
C PHE A 107 4.85 -7.91 0.19
N GLY A 108 4.88 -8.40 1.41
CA GLY A 108 5.74 -7.88 2.45
C GLY A 108 5.90 -8.84 3.60
N SER A 109 6.92 -8.59 4.39
CA SER A 109 7.17 -9.30 5.63
C SER A 109 6.28 -8.72 6.73
N VAL A 110 5.42 -9.55 7.31
CA VAL A 110 4.51 -9.16 8.40
C VAL A 110 4.76 -9.99 9.64
N MET A 111 4.50 -9.41 10.82
CA MET A 111 4.64 -10.11 12.09
C MET A 111 3.47 -11.06 12.31
N ALA A 112 3.78 -12.31 12.61
CA ALA A 112 2.83 -13.34 13.00
C ALA A 112 3.24 -13.99 14.33
N THR A 113 2.30 -14.60 15.01
CA THR A 113 2.56 -15.38 16.21
C THR A 113 3.33 -16.67 15.87
N ARG A 114 4.40 -16.96 16.58
CA ARG A 114 5.15 -18.23 16.48
C ARG A 114 4.40 -19.38 17.17
N SER A 115 3.79 -19.07 18.33
CA SER A 115 3.07 -20.03 19.16
C SER A 115 1.71 -19.46 19.59
N HIS A 116 0.94 -20.27 20.32
CA HIS A 116 -0.32 -19.81 20.92
C HIS A 116 -0.03 -18.79 22.04
N LEU A 117 -0.69 -17.63 21.96
CA LEU A 117 -0.62 -16.61 23.01
C LEU A 117 -1.99 -16.46 23.68
N ARG A 118 -2.00 -16.52 25.01
CA ARG A 118 -3.21 -16.29 25.79
C ARG A 118 -3.54 -14.81 25.85
N ARG A 119 -4.82 -14.50 26.10
CA ARG A 119 -5.25 -13.13 26.36
C ARG A 119 -4.44 -12.51 27.50
N ASN A 120 -4.17 -11.22 27.40
CA ASN A 120 -3.43 -10.43 28.40
C ASN A 120 -1.97 -10.89 28.63
N THR A 121 -1.34 -11.48 27.62
CA THR A 121 0.07 -11.87 27.62
C THR A 121 0.88 -10.77 26.93
N ALA A 122 2.00 -10.37 27.53
CA ALA A 122 2.97 -9.49 26.89
C ALA A 122 3.69 -10.22 25.76
N VAL A 123 3.72 -9.62 24.58
CA VAL A 123 4.40 -10.18 23.39
C VAL A 123 5.91 -9.99 23.55
N SER A 124 6.65 -11.06 23.46
CA SER A 124 8.13 -11.06 23.44
C SER A 124 8.68 -11.35 22.04
N ALA A 125 9.98 -11.13 21.84
CA ALA A 125 10.64 -11.46 20.58
C ALA A 125 10.54 -12.95 20.21
N ASN A 126 10.47 -13.85 21.21
CA ASN A 126 10.34 -15.28 20.99
C ASN A 126 8.94 -15.72 20.54
N ASP A 127 7.95 -14.88 20.77
CA ASP A 127 6.55 -15.18 20.47
C ASP A 127 6.14 -14.84 19.02
N ILE A 128 7.02 -14.16 18.30
CA ILE A 128 6.73 -13.64 16.96
C ILE A 128 7.71 -14.17 15.91
N VAL A 129 7.27 -14.14 14.69
CA VAL A 129 8.05 -14.49 13.51
C VAL A 129 7.60 -13.61 12.34
N ALA A 130 8.57 -13.20 11.52
CA ALA A 130 8.29 -12.51 10.27
C ALA A 130 7.92 -13.54 9.19
N ILE A 131 6.79 -13.35 8.52
CA ILE A 131 6.35 -14.16 7.39
C ILE A 131 6.14 -13.27 6.17
N ASP A 132 6.66 -13.72 5.02
CA ASP A 132 6.47 -13.03 3.75
C ASP A 132 5.17 -13.51 3.11
N MET A 133 4.24 -12.59 2.82
CA MET A 133 2.94 -12.96 2.30
C MET A 133 2.28 -11.82 1.49
N PRO A 134 1.23 -12.13 0.71
CA PRO A 134 0.40 -11.10 0.09
C PRO A 134 -0.28 -10.20 1.15
N LEU A 135 -0.23 -8.89 0.93
CA LEU A 135 -0.80 -7.90 1.85
C LEU A 135 -2.26 -7.55 1.52
N ASP A 136 -2.71 -7.87 0.30
CA ASP A 136 -4.00 -7.44 -0.25
C ASP A 136 -5.21 -7.94 0.56
N GLY A 137 -5.06 -9.06 1.29
CA GLY A 137 -6.11 -9.62 2.16
C GLY A 137 -6.09 -9.11 3.61
N LEU A 138 -5.11 -8.29 3.99
CA LEU A 138 -4.91 -7.86 5.37
C LEU A 138 -5.67 -6.55 5.71
N THR A 139 -6.99 -6.58 5.58
CA THR A 139 -7.87 -5.41 5.75
C THR A 139 -7.88 -4.84 7.17
N SER A 140 -7.48 -5.63 8.16
CA SER A 140 -7.42 -5.20 9.58
C SER A 140 -6.11 -4.53 9.96
N GLY A 141 -5.24 -4.25 8.99
CA GLY A 141 -3.88 -3.79 9.22
C GLY A 141 -2.93 -4.92 9.65
N TYR A 142 -1.66 -4.61 9.71
CA TYR A 142 -0.59 -5.54 10.08
C TYR A 142 0.62 -4.75 10.60
N PHE A 143 1.51 -5.44 11.30
CA PHE A 143 2.81 -4.90 11.71
C PHE A 143 3.91 -5.49 10.84
N MET A 144 4.82 -4.65 10.38
CA MET A 144 5.99 -5.06 9.59
C MET A 144 7.26 -5.19 10.44
N GLN A 145 7.31 -4.50 11.57
CA GLN A 145 8.50 -4.47 12.43
C GLN A 145 8.21 -5.11 13.79
N ALA A 146 9.15 -5.92 14.27
CA ALA A 146 9.03 -6.59 15.55
C ALA A 146 8.95 -5.60 16.73
N GLN A 147 9.67 -4.50 16.65
CA GLN A 147 9.68 -3.44 17.67
C GLN A 147 8.30 -2.80 17.91
N ASP A 148 7.42 -2.82 16.89
CA ASP A 148 6.08 -2.24 17.00
C ASP A 148 5.12 -3.13 17.82
N VAL A 149 5.48 -4.40 18.04
CA VAL A 149 4.64 -5.40 18.72
C VAL A 149 5.24 -5.89 20.03
N ILE A 150 6.57 -5.88 20.17
CA ILE A 150 7.24 -6.31 21.40
C ILE A 150 6.82 -5.40 22.56
N GLY A 151 6.40 -6.01 23.69
CA GLY A 151 5.91 -5.30 24.86
C GLY A 151 4.43 -4.95 24.83
N MET A 152 3.75 -5.10 23.69
CA MET A 152 2.29 -4.99 23.62
C MET A 152 1.62 -6.19 24.27
N PHE A 153 0.39 -6.02 24.73
CA PHE A 153 -0.41 -7.07 25.36
C PHE A 153 -1.51 -7.55 24.40
N THR A 154 -1.73 -8.87 24.39
CA THR A 154 -2.80 -9.49 23.62
C THR A 154 -4.17 -9.13 24.17
N ARG A 155 -5.10 -8.68 23.32
CA ARG A 155 -6.50 -8.41 23.68
C ARG A 155 -7.34 -9.69 23.77
N ARG A 156 -6.92 -10.77 23.12
CA ARG A 156 -7.58 -12.08 23.02
C ARG A 156 -6.58 -13.20 22.87
N ASN A 157 -7.04 -14.45 22.93
CA ASN A 157 -6.21 -15.59 22.57
C ASN A 157 -5.84 -15.53 21.08
N LEU A 158 -4.57 -15.70 20.76
CA LEU A 158 -4.04 -15.74 19.40
C LEU A 158 -3.48 -17.12 19.12
N ARG A 159 -3.84 -17.70 17.96
CA ARG A 159 -3.33 -19.00 17.53
C ARG A 159 -1.95 -18.82 16.90
N SER A 160 -1.15 -19.91 16.89
CA SER A 160 0.09 -19.95 16.13
C SER A 160 -0.14 -19.63 14.65
N GLY A 161 0.79 -18.89 14.02
CA GLY A 161 0.71 -18.48 12.61
C GLY A 161 -0.26 -17.33 12.32
N MET A 162 -0.90 -16.75 13.35
CA MET A 162 -1.84 -15.65 13.14
C MET A 162 -1.10 -14.34 12.90
N VAL A 163 -1.41 -13.64 11.79
CA VAL A 163 -0.88 -12.29 11.53
C VAL A 163 -1.34 -11.34 12.63
N LEU A 164 -0.39 -10.61 13.18
CA LEU A 164 -0.64 -9.60 14.20
C LEU A 164 -1.19 -8.32 13.55
N ALA A 165 -2.34 -7.90 14.04
CA ALA A 165 -3.01 -6.68 13.60
C ALA A 165 -3.28 -5.76 14.81
N PRO A 166 -3.44 -4.44 14.63
CA PRO A 166 -3.71 -3.49 15.72
C PRO A 166 -4.87 -3.91 16.63
N LYS A 167 -5.93 -4.48 16.07
CA LYS A 167 -7.09 -4.97 16.85
C LYS A 167 -6.77 -6.13 17.80
N HIS A 168 -5.66 -6.83 17.58
CA HIS A 168 -5.25 -7.98 18.40
C HIS A 168 -4.45 -7.59 19.64
N LEU A 169 -3.87 -6.39 19.62
CA LEU A 169 -2.92 -5.93 20.61
C LEU A 169 -3.39 -4.64 21.28
N ARG A 170 -2.85 -4.36 22.45
CA ARG A 170 -2.96 -3.09 23.15
C ARG A 170 -1.59 -2.71 23.73
N PRO A 171 -1.29 -1.42 23.84
CA PRO A 171 -0.07 -0.99 24.52
C PRO A 171 -0.10 -1.40 26.00
N PRO A 172 1.09 -1.49 26.65
CA PRO A 172 1.16 -1.72 28.09
C PRO A 172 0.54 -0.55 28.84
N HIS A 173 -0.15 -0.85 29.95
CA HIS A 173 -0.54 0.20 30.88
C HIS A 173 0.72 0.69 31.61
N ILE A 174 0.97 1.98 31.56
CA ILE A 174 2.11 2.64 32.19
C ILE A 174 1.71 3.46 33.43
N VAL A 175 0.42 3.56 33.68
CA VAL A 175 -0.20 4.01 34.94
C VAL A 175 -1.18 2.94 35.38
N ARG A 176 -1.19 2.59 36.66
CA ARG A 176 -2.09 1.60 37.23
C ARG A 176 -3.12 2.25 38.14
N LYS A 177 -4.29 1.63 38.26
CA LYS A 177 -5.28 2.03 39.21
C LYS A 177 -4.70 2.06 40.63
N GLY A 178 -4.94 3.16 41.38
CA GLY A 178 -4.42 3.40 42.72
C GLY A 178 -3.01 4.00 42.73
N GLU A 179 -2.35 4.15 41.58
CA GLU A 179 -1.03 4.75 41.49
C GLU A 179 -1.08 6.27 41.70
N SER A 180 -0.12 6.79 42.47
CA SER A 180 0.07 8.22 42.64
C SER A 180 0.72 8.80 41.37
N VAL A 181 0.10 9.80 40.77
CA VAL A 181 0.51 10.44 39.53
C VAL A 181 0.65 11.94 39.69
N THR A 182 1.55 12.51 38.90
CA THR A 182 1.65 13.96 38.73
C THR A 182 0.71 14.43 37.65
N ILE A 183 -0.24 15.26 37.99
CA ILE A 183 -1.15 15.94 37.08
C ILE A 183 -0.42 17.19 36.56
N GLN A 184 -0.26 17.31 35.25
CA GLN A 184 0.26 18.48 34.57
C GLN A 184 -0.88 19.21 33.87
N ALA A 185 -0.95 20.53 34.02
CA ALA A 185 -1.87 21.38 33.27
C ALA A 185 -1.08 22.57 32.73
N ILE A 186 -1.29 22.95 31.48
CA ILE A 186 -0.70 24.15 30.88
C ILE A 186 -1.81 25.19 30.74
N VAL A 187 -1.73 26.26 31.50
CA VAL A 187 -2.69 27.37 31.50
C VAL A 187 -1.96 28.64 31.08
N SER A 188 -2.33 29.23 29.95
CA SER A 188 -1.72 30.48 29.46
C SER A 188 -0.18 30.44 29.41
N GLY A 189 0.41 29.30 29.07
CA GLY A 189 1.86 29.11 29.00
C GLY A 189 2.54 28.79 30.34
N VAL A 190 1.79 28.73 31.43
CA VAL A 190 2.30 28.34 32.76
C VAL A 190 1.99 26.87 33.02
N GLU A 191 3.03 26.08 33.34
CA GLU A 191 2.89 24.69 33.75
C GLU A 191 2.54 24.62 35.25
N VAL A 192 1.39 24.01 35.55
CA VAL A 192 0.96 23.74 36.93
C VAL A 192 1.06 22.23 37.19
N LYS A 193 1.65 21.85 38.33
CA LYS A 193 1.79 20.44 38.76
C LYS A 193 1.04 20.21 40.04
N MET A 194 0.26 19.11 40.08
CA MET A 194 -0.51 18.68 41.26
C MET A 194 -0.36 17.16 41.40
N ASN A 195 -0.60 16.67 42.60
CA ASN A 195 -0.63 15.23 42.87
C ASN A 195 -2.05 14.69 42.74
N GLY A 196 -2.18 13.51 42.14
CA GLY A 196 -3.42 12.79 42.00
C GLY A 196 -3.27 11.29 42.17
N THR A 197 -4.39 10.60 42.19
CA THR A 197 -4.47 9.14 42.27
C THR A 197 -5.27 8.62 41.08
N ALA A 198 -4.67 7.70 40.30
CA ALA A 198 -5.34 7.09 39.15
C ALA A 198 -6.52 6.18 39.60
N MET A 199 -7.67 6.34 38.99
CA MET A 199 -8.85 5.53 39.26
C MET A 199 -8.97 4.31 38.35
N THR A 200 -8.28 4.34 37.20
CA THR A 200 -8.22 3.27 36.19
C THR A 200 -6.80 3.06 35.71
N ASP A 201 -6.54 1.89 35.12
CA ASP A 201 -5.28 1.65 34.39
C ASP A 201 -5.25 2.50 33.12
N GLY A 202 -4.07 2.95 32.70
CA GLY A 202 -3.90 3.70 31.47
C GLY A 202 -2.62 3.40 30.73
N ALA A 203 -2.73 3.26 29.40
CA ALA A 203 -1.60 3.24 28.50
C ALA A 203 -1.27 4.67 28.03
N ARG A 204 -0.09 4.85 27.45
CA ARG A 204 0.32 6.15 26.91
C ARG A 204 -0.70 6.65 25.88
N GLY A 205 -1.14 7.89 26.01
CA GLY A 205 -2.13 8.54 25.15
C GLY A 205 -3.58 8.21 25.52
N GLU A 206 -3.84 7.33 26.48
CA GLU A 206 -5.19 7.07 26.98
C GLU A 206 -5.61 8.13 27.99
N VAL A 207 -6.88 8.52 27.93
CA VAL A 207 -7.51 9.40 28.92
C VAL A 207 -8.05 8.54 30.05
N ILE A 208 -7.69 8.86 31.27
CA ILE A 208 -8.10 8.13 32.49
C ILE A 208 -8.65 9.07 33.56
N ASP A 209 -9.49 8.53 34.44
CA ASP A 209 -9.99 9.24 35.60
C ASP A 209 -8.91 9.34 36.67
N ILE A 210 -8.69 10.52 37.18
CA ILE A 210 -7.75 10.84 38.28
C ILE A 210 -8.50 11.60 39.37
N ILE A 211 -8.27 11.23 40.63
CA ILE A 211 -8.67 12.05 41.77
C ILE A 211 -7.51 12.98 42.13
N ASN A 212 -7.74 14.29 42.05
CA ASN A 212 -6.79 15.27 42.56
C ASN A 212 -6.75 15.19 44.09
N ASN A 213 -5.57 14.91 44.64
CA ASN A 213 -5.38 14.65 46.05
C ASN A 213 -5.66 15.88 46.97
N SER A 214 -5.49 17.10 46.43
CA SER A 214 -5.71 18.34 47.15
C SER A 214 -7.17 18.76 47.13
N SER A 215 -7.82 18.78 45.97
CA SER A 215 -9.22 19.22 45.82
C SER A 215 -10.24 18.11 45.99
N LYS A 216 -9.80 16.85 46.02
CA LYS A 216 -10.64 15.64 46.03
C LYS A 216 -11.61 15.52 44.84
N ARG A 217 -11.40 16.30 43.80
CA ARG A 217 -12.23 16.28 42.59
C ARG A 217 -11.70 15.22 41.62
N ALA A 218 -12.61 14.52 40.95
CA ALA A 218 -12.30 13.68 39.82
C ALA A 218 -12.10 14.56 38.55
N ILE A 219 -11.07 14.26 37.81
CA ILE A 219 -10.72 14.90 36.54
C ILE A 219 -10.30 13.86 35.53
N GLU A 220 -10.51 14.13 34.27
CA GLU A 220 -9.97 13.33 33.18
C GLU A 220 -8.60 13.87 32.74
N ALA A 221 -7.62 12.97 32.52
CA ALA A 221 -6.30 13.36 32.10
C ALA A 221 -5.67 12.30 31.19
N GLU A 222 -4.92 12.74 30.20
CA GLU A 222 -4.20 11.88 29.27
C GLU A 222 -2.88 11.40 29.89
N VAL A 223 -2.61 10.11 29.78
CA VAL A 223 -1.34 9.51 30.25
C VAL A 223 -0.22 9.84 29.28
N ILE A 224 0.76 10.66 29.71
CA ILE A 224 1.86 11.10 28.88
C ILE A 224 3.08 10.16 29.02
N ARG A 225 3.39 9.77 30.27
CA ARG A 225 4.51 8.88 30.61
C ARG A 225 4.23 8.23 31.97
N PRO A 226 5.03 7.21 32.39
CA PRO A 226 4.84 6.58 33.68
C PRO A 226 4.75 7.62 34.81
N GLY A 227 3.71 7.51 35.62
CA GLY A 227 3.46 8.41 36.77
C GLY A 227 3.09 9.85 36.40
N VAL A 228 2.86 10.19 35.13
CA VAL A 228 2.52 11.56 34.70
C VAL A 228 1.33 11.57 33.76
N VAL A 229 0.36 12.41 34.09
CA VAL A 229 -0.85 12.65 33.30
C VAL A 229 -1.00 14.13 32.99
N GLN A 230 -1.63 14.47 31.87
CA GLN A 230 -1.87 15.85 31.44
C GLN A 230 -3.34 16.12 31.24
N VAL A 231 -3.83 17.21 31.83
CA VAL A 231 -5.19 17.71 31.58
C VAL A 231 -5.19 18.55 30.30
N ARG A 232 -6.11 18.22 29.39
CA ARG A 232 -6.41 19.06 28.22
C ARG A 232 -7.50 20.05 28.66
N LEU A 233 -7.19 21.34 28.60
CA LEU A 233 -8.11 22.45 28.89
C LEU A 233 -8.72 22.97 27.60
#